data_3a645083a196f457836c1513cfb2658a
#
_entry.id   3a645083a196f457836c1513cfb2658a
#
_cell.length_a   1.000
_cell.length_b   1.000
_cell.length_c   1.000
_cell.angle_alpha   90.00
_cell.angle_beta   90.00
_cell.angle_gamma   90.00
#
_symmetry.space_group_name_H-M   'P 1'
#
loop_
_entity.id
_entity.type
_entity.pdbx_description
1 polymer ?
#
loop_
_entity_poly.entity_id
_entity_poly.type
_entity_poly.pdbx_seq_one_letter_code
_entity_poly.pdbx_strand_id
1 'polypeptide(L)'
;MQLSVFNVRVPLPASDEVFLMNTLSDAQLVVSTEVVALLDRVAGAQAPGDLTDDERDAVALLSENGFLVSDRESERRALDEYFASIRRDTSQLGITVLTTLQCNFACDYCFQGDHGDYNKFAEKMTLETAGRVAQWIERQLELVGPERLTLTFFGG
;
A
#
# COMPACT_ATOMS: atom_id res chain seq x y z
N MET A 1 8.41 -24.39 -4.20
CA MET A 1 8.36 -22.92 -4.28
C MET A 1 7.14 -22.53 -5.10
N GLN A 2 6.59 -21.34 -4.88
CA GLN A 2 5.41 -20.83 -5.57
C GLN A 2 5.65 -19.37 -5.99
N LEU A 3 4.97 -18.93 -7.05
CA LEU A 3 4.96 -17.50 -7.39
C LEU A 3 4.26 -16.71 -6.26
N SER A 4 4.81 -15.58 -5.87
CA SER A 4 4.09 -14.65 -5.03
C SER A 4 2.80 -14.17 -5.70
N VAL A 5 1.72 -14.02 -4.93
CA VAL A 5 0.46 -13.44 -5.44
C VAL A 5 0.57 -11.92 -5.62
N PHE A 6 1.60 -11.32 -5.06
CA PHE A 6 1.87 -9.88 -5.16
C PHE A 6 2.72 -9.50 -6.37
N ASN A 7 3.03 -10.46 -7.26
CA ASN A 7 3.80 -10.20 -8.47
C ASN A 7 2.95 -9.51 -9.53
N VAL A 8 3.48 -8.42 -10.05
CA VAL A 8 2.99 -7.71 -11.24
C VAL A 8 4.03 -7.88 -12.35
N ARG A 9 3.57 -8.22 -13.56
CA ARG A 9 4.40 -8.40 -14.75
C ARG A 9 3.90 -7.51 -15.87
N VAL A 10 4.78 -6.67 -16.41
CA VAL A 10 4.45 -5.76 -17.51
C VAL A 10 5.49 -5.93 -18.60
N PRO A 11 5.12 -6.53 -19.76
CA PRO A 11 6.02 -6.56 -20.91
C PRO A 11 6.38 -5.16 -21.37
N LEU A 12 7.66 -4.91 -21.62
CA LEU A 12 8.12 -3.60 -22.09
C LEU A 12 7.97 -3.50 -23.61
N PRO A 13 7.40 -2.39 -24.12
CA PRO A 13 7.22 -2.20 -25.56
C PRO A 13 8.57 -2.20 -26.29
N ALA A 14 8.64 -2.89 -27.43
CA ALA A 14 9.77 -2.94 -28.33
C ALA A 14 11.08 -3.53 -27.74
N SER A 15 10.99 -4.30 -26.66
CA SER A 15 12.10 -5.09 -26.11
C SER A 15 11.62 -6.49 -25.70
N ASP A 16 12.55 -7.43 -25.56
CA ASP A 16 12.28 -8.76 -25.00
C ASP A 16 12.40 -8.75 -23.47
N GLU A 17 12.08 -7.63 -22.85
CA GLU A 17 12.17 -7.43 -21.41
C GLU A 17 10.80 -7.31 -20.74
N VAL A 18 10.76 -7.67 -19.50
CA VAL A 18 9.56 -7.60 -18.65
C VAL A 18 9.91 -6.85 -17.36
N PHE A 19 9.14 -5.86 -17.05
CA PHE A 19 9.16 -5.24 -15.73
C PHE A 19 8.43 -6.15 -14.74
N LEU A 20 9.15 -6.56 -13.70
CA LEU A 20 8.61 -7.31 -12.57
C LEU A 20 8.56 -6.40 -11.35
N MET A 21 7.43 -6.41 -10.65
CA MET A 21 7.28 -5.75 -9.36
C MET A 21 6.61 -6.71 -8.39
N ASN A 22 7.11 -6.77 -7.15
CA ASN A 22 6.41 -7.42 -6.06
C ASN A 22 5.86 -6.34 -5.12
N THR A 23 4.54 -6.22 -5.03
CA THR A 23 3.88 -5.14 -4.28
C THR A 23 3.93 -5.32 -2.76
N LEU A 24 4.35 -6.48 -2.26
CA LEU A 24 4.55 -6.70 -0.83
C LEU A 24 5.98 -6.34 -0.38
N SER A 25 6.99 -6.71 -1.16
CA SER A 25 8.41 -6.40 -0.88
C SER A 25 8.87 -5.06 -1.46
N ASP A 26 8.07 -4.43 -2.33
CA ASP A 26 8.41 -3.25 -3.15
C ASP A 26 9.60 -3.47 -4.09
N ALA A 27 10.00 -4.71 -4.32
CA ALA A 27 11.08 -5.06 -5.24
C ALA A 27 10.65 -4.82 -6.69
N GLN A 28 11.54 -4.21 -7.47
CA GLN A 28 11.31 -3.87 -8.87
C GLN A 28 12.53 -4.28 -9.69
N LEU A 29 12.32 -5.05 -10.76
CA LEU A 29 13.35 -5.56 -11.64
C LEU A 29 12.91 -5.42 -13.11
N VAL A 30 13.87 -5.22 -13.98
CA VAL A 30 13.70 -5.43 -15.43
C VAL A 30 14.48 -6.68 -15.78
N VAL A 31 13.82 -7.67 -16.34
CA VAL A 31 14.39 -8.99 -16.63
C VAL A 31 14.06 -9.42 -18.04
N SER A 32 14.86 -10.34 -18.61
CA SER A 32 14.55 -10.94 -19.90
C SER A 32 13.34 -11.89 -19.80
N THR A 33 12.72 -12.18 -20.94
CA THR A 33 11.64 -13.19 -21.04
C THR A 33 12.13 -14.58 -20.62
N GLU A 34 13.42 -14.89 -20.72
CA GLU A 34 14.03 -16.14 -20.26
C GLU A 34 13.96 -16.28 -18.73
N VAL A 35 14.22 -15.19 -18.01
CA VAL A 35 14.10 -15.16 -16.54
C VAL A 35 12.64 -15.32 -16.12
N VAL A 36 11.70 -14.75 -16.85
CA VAL A 36 10.25 -14.96 -16.60
C VAL A 36 9.87 -16.43 -16.84
N ALA A 37 10.38 -17.06 -17.90
CA ALA A 37 10.16 -18.46 -18.17
C ALA A 37 10.78 -19.38 -17.09
N LEU A 38 11.97 -19.03 -16.58
CA LEU A 38 12.58 -19.70 -15.43
C LEU A 38 11.72 -19.60 -14.18
N LEU A 39 11.21 -18.41 -13.88
CA LEU A 39 10.33 -18.13 -12.76
C LEU A 39 9.07 -19.03 -12.80
N ASP A 40 8.42 -19.13 -13.97
CA ASP A 40 7.24 -19.96 -14.18
C ASP A 40 7.56 -21.47 -14.08
N ARG A 41 8.70 -21.89 -14.62
CA ARG A 41 9.15 -23.29 -14.55
C ARG A 41 9.43 -23.73 -13.13
N VAL A 42 10.12 -22.91 -12.34
CA VAL A 42 10.48 -23.23 -10.96
C VAL A 42 9.24 -23.25 -10.05
N ALA A 43 8.30 -22.35 -10.27
CA ALA A 43 7.07 -22.27 -9.49
C ALA A 43 6.09 -23.40 -9.80
N GLY A 44 6.08 -23.92 -11.02
CA GLY A 44 5.21 -25.01 -11.45
C GLY A 44 5.74 -26.42 -11.14
N ALA A 45 7.01 -26.55 -10.78
CA ALA A 45 7.66 -27.85 -10.58
C ALA A 45 7.49 -28.36 -9.15
N GLN A 46 7.21 -29.68 -8.98
CA GLN A 46 7.25 -30.35 -7.66
C GLN A 46 8.68 -30.40 -7.10
N ALA A 47 9.68 -30.48 -7.98
CA ALA A 47 11.09 -30.24 -7.68
C ALA A 47 11.69 -29.46 -8.87
N PRO A 48 12.47 -28.40 -8.66
CA PRO A 48 13.22 -27.80 -9.73
C PRO A 48 14.13 -28.87 -10.32
N GLY A 49 14.05 -29.08 -11.66
CA GLY A 49 14.99 -29.96 -12.38
C GLY A 49 16.42 -29.49 -12.22
N ASP A 50 17.35 -30.11 -12.96
CA ASP A 50 18.73 -29.65 -12.98
C ASP A 50 18.82 -28.20 -13.49
N LEU A 51 19.03 -27.27 -12.57
CA LEU A 51 19.28 -25.86 -12.87
C LEU A 51 20.78 -25.67 -13.11
N THR A 52 21.14 -24.82 -14.05
CA THR A 52 22.52 -24.31 -14.19
C THR A 52 22.90 -23.46 -12.99
N ASP A 53 24.19 -23.14 -12.83
CA ASP A 53 24.64 -22.26 -11.75
C ASP A 53 24.01 -20.86 -11.87
N ASP A 54 23.98 -20.30 -13.07
CA ASP A 54 23.35 -18.99 -13.34
C ASP A 54 21.84 -19.01 -13.04
N GLU A 55 21.15 -20.09 -13.36
CA GLU A 55 19.73 -20.23 -13.05
C GLU A 55 19.49 -20.34 -11.53
N ARG A 56 20.39 -21.02 -10.79
CA ARG A 56 20.31 -21.08 -9.32
C ARG A 56 20.48 -19.70 -8.69
N ASP A 57 21.45 -18.92 -9.18
CA ASP A 57 21.69 -17.57 -8.71
C ASP A 57 20.49 -16.64 -9.01
N ALA A 58 19.91 -16.75 -10.21
CA ALA A 58 18.70 -16.01 -10.57
C ALA A 58 17.50 -16.40 -9.67
N VAL A 59 17.29 -17.68 -9.40
CA VAL A 59 16.23 -18.18 -8.50
C VAL A 59 16.44 -17.68 -7.06
N ALA A 60 17.69 -17.68 -6.59
CA ALA A 60 18.03 -17.13 -5.27
C ALA A 60 17.67 -15.63 -5.18
N LEU A 61 18.12 -14.85 -6.16
CA LEU A 61 17.82 -13.41 -6.24
C LEU A 61 16.31 -13.14 -6.30
N LEU A 62 15.56 -13.88 -7.11
CA LEU A 62 14.11 -13.76 -7.23
C LEU A 62 13.40 -14.13 -5.91
N SER A 63 13.92 -15.12 -5.16
CA SER A 63 13.39 -15.52 -3.86
C SER A 63 13.68 -14.49 -2.77
N GLU A 64 14.89 -13.96 -2.72
CA GLU A 64 15.29 -12.90 -1.78
C GLU A 64 14.46 -11.63 -1.97
N ASN A 65 14.06 -11.34 -3.20
CA ASN A 65 13.22 -10.18 -3.55
C ASN A 65 11.72 -10.48 -3.46
N GLY A 66 11.32 -11.67 -3.02
CA GLY A 66 9.92 -12.03 -2.77
C GLY A 66 9.12 -12.42 -4.00
N PHE A 67 9.72 -12.56 -5.20
CA PHE A 67 9.01 -13.03 -6.40
C PHE A 67 8.66 -14.51 -6.34
N LEU A 68 9.47 -15.30 -5.61
CA LEU A 68 9.23 -16.70 -5.27
C LEU A 68 9.10 -16.85 -3.76
N VAL A 69 8.11 -17.60 -3.32
CA VAL A 69 7.86 -17.88 -1.89
C VAL A 69 7.87 -19.38 -1.65
N SER A 70 8.17 -19.79 -0.41
CA SER A 70 8.16 -21.20 -0.03
C SER A 70 6.75 -21.78 -0.14
N ASP A 71 5.78 -21.08 0.42
CA ASP A 71 4.37 -21.44 0.47
C ASP A 71 3.49 -20.21 0.71
N ARG A 72 2.17 -20.38 0.58
CA ARG A 72 1.18 -19.32 0.77
C ARG A 72 1.06 -18.83 2.20
N GLU A 73 1.36 -19.69 3.15
CA GLU A 73 1.24 -19.30 4.55
C GLU A 73 2.39 -18.41 5.01
N SER A 74 3.60 -18.64 4.50
CA SER A 74 4.74 -17.74 4.74
C SER A 74 4.48 -16.35 4.16
N GLU A 75 3.91 -16.29 2.96
CA GLU A 75 3.54 -15.03 2.30
C GLU A 75 2.43 -14.29 3.09
N ARG A 76 1.42 -15.01 3.56
CA ARG A 76 0.37 -14.45 4.41
C ARG A 76 0.92 -13.90 5.72
N ARG A 77 1.83 -14.62 6.37
CA ARG A 77 2.49 -14.13 7.59
C ARG A 77 3.28 -12.85 7.33
N ALA A 78 4.02 -12.77 6.22
CA ALA A 78 4.74 -11.56 5.85
C ALA A 78 3.78 -10.37 5.65
N LEU A 79 2.62 -10.58 5.03
CA LEU A 79 1.58 -9.56 4.90
C LEU A 79 1.01 -9.13 6.26
N ASP A 80 0.71 -10.09 7.14
CA ASP A 80 0.19 -9.81 8.48
C ASP A 80 1.21 -9.02 9.32
N GLU A 81 2.49 -9.36 9.21
CA GLU A 81 3.60 -8.66 9.86
C GLU A 81 3.75 -7.22 9.31
N TYR A 82 3.64 -7.05 7.99
CA TYR A 82 3.65 -5.73 7.35
C TYR A 82 2.55 -4.84 7.90
N PHE A 83 1.30 -5.30 7.91
CA PHE A 83 0.20 -4.52 8.49
C PHE A 83 0.32 -4.31 9.99
N ALA A 84 0.86 -5.30 10.71
CA ALA A 84 1.11 -5.15 12.14
C ALA A 84 2.20 -4.11 12.43
N SER A 85 3.20 -3.98 11.57
CA SER A 85 4.24 -2.94 11.68
C SER A 85 3.65 -1.55 11.47
N ILE A 86 2.84 -1.37 10.41
CA ILE A 86 2.15 -0.10 10.14
C ILE A 86 1.24 0.32 11.32
N ARG A 87 0.47 -0.64 11.86
CA ARG A 87 -0.43 -0.33 12.99
C ARG A 87 0.31 0.03 14.28
N ARG A 88 1.54 -0.43 14.44
CA ARG A 88 2.39 -0.15 15.61
C ARG A 88 3.28 1.08 15.41
N ASP A 89 3.39 1.55 14.17
CA ASP A 89 4.17 2.76 13.89
C ASP A 89 3.44 3.98 14.43
N THR A 90 3.99 4.56 15.47
CA THR A 90 3.51 5.79 16.11
C THR A 90 4.37 7.00 15.75
N SER A 91 5.34 6.85 14.85
CA SER A 91 6.25 7.94 14.46
C SER A 91 5.53 9.08 13.74
N GLN A 92 4.38 8.78 13.13
CA GLN A 92 3.61 9.76 12.39
C GLN A 92 2.15 9.77 12.86
N LEU A 93 1.61 10.96 13.08
CA LEU A 93 0.20 11.17 13.37
C LEU A 93 -0.43 12.00 12.26
N GLY A 94 -1.36 11.40 11.51
CA GLY A 94 -2.15 12.07 10.49
C GLY A 94 -3.54 12.41 11.04
N ILE A 95 -3.92 13.68 11.01
CA ILE A 95 -5.24 14.14 11.46
C ILE A 95 -5.88 14.93 10.33
N THR A 96 -7.10 14.53 9.94
CA THR A 96 -7.92 15.29 9.00
C THR A 96 -9.08 15.92 9.74
N VAL A 97 -9.19 17.23 9.68
CA VAL A 97 -10.24 18.01 10.32
C VAL A 97 -11.22 18.49 9.28
N LEU A 98 -12.45 18.01 9.36
CA LEU A 98 -13.54 18.46 8.50
C LEU A 98 -14.13 19.76 9.04
N THR A 99 -13.85 20.88 8.37
CA THR A 99 -14.19 22.22 8.88
C THR A 99 -15.58 22.67 8.48
N THR A 100 -16.09 22.14 7.37
CA THR A 100 -17.44 22.44 6.86
C THR A 100 -17.94 21.31 5.98
N LEU A 101 -19.23 21.10 5.99
CA LEU A 101 -19.94 20.26 5.03
C LEU A 101 -20.51 21.06 3.87
N GLN A 102 -20.34 22.40 3.87
CA GLN A 102 -20.80 23.24 2.78
C GLN A 102 -19.94 23.01 1.54
N CYS A 103 -20.58 22.73 0.41
CA CYS A 103 -19.95 22.48 -0.86
C CYS A 103 -20.81 23.07 -1.99
N ASN A 104 -20.19 23.53 -3.06
CA ASN A 104 -20.88 24.01 -4.24
C ASN A 104 -20.99 22.98 -5.37
N PHE A 105 -20.60 21.73 -5.10
CA PHE A 105 -20.75 20.60 -6.03
C PHE A 105 -21.91 19.69 -5.63
N ALA A 106 -22.42 18.93 -6.60
CA ALA A 106 -23.44 17.91 -6.44
C ALA A 106 -22.92 16.58 -7.03
N CYS A 107 -21.92 16.00 -6.38
CA CYS A 107 -21.30 14.77 -6.82
C CYS A 107 -22.13 13.55 -6.39
N ASP A 108 -22.54 12.71 -7.33
CA ASP A 108 -23.34 11.50 -7.05
C ASP A 108 -22.68 10.51 -6.11
N TYR A 109 -21.35 10.54 -6.01
CA TYR A 109 -20.53 9.68 -5.14
C TYR A 109 -20.06 10.36 -3.86
N CYS A 110 -20.65 11.49 -3.49
CA CYS A 110 -20.19 12.27 -2.35
C CYS A 110 -20.39 11.52 -1.03
N PHE A 111 -19.29 11.27 -0.29
CA PHE A 111 -19.34 10.62 1.03
C PHE A 111 -20.03 11.49 2.11
N GLN A 112 -20.17 12.78 1.87
CA GLN A 112 -20.91 13.69 2.76
C GLN A 112 -22.44 13.52 2.64
N GLY A 113 -22.90 12.69 1.71
CA GLY A 113 -24.30 12.35 1.50
C GLY A 113 -25.01 13.29 0.53
N ASP A 114 -26.21 12.88 0.14
CA ASP A 114 -27.11 13.69 -0.63
C ASP A 114 -27.88 14.64 0.31
N HIS A 115 -27.52 15.91 0.27
CA HIS A 115 -28.14 16.96 1.04
C HIS A 115 -29.13 17.79 0.19
N GLY A 116 -29.50 17.29 -0.98
CA GLY A 116 -30.38 17.97 -1.92
C GLY A 116 -29.79 19.30 -2.37
N ASP A 117 -30.61 20.33 -2.43
CA ASP A 117 -30.16 21.68 -2.86
C ASP A 117 -29.15 22.31 -1.90
N TYR A 118 -28.85 21.69 -1.04
CA TYR A 118 -28.04 21.84 -0.20
C TYR A 118 -27.07 21.76 0.68
N ASN A 119 -25.96 21.41 0.45
CA ASN A 119 -24.68 21.64 1.12
C ASN A 119 -24.45 23.12 1.50
N LYS A 120 -25.11 24.07 0.85
CA LYS A 120 -25.00 25.50 1.22
C LYS A 120 -25.57 25.83 2.61
N PHE A 121 -26.44 24.98 3.14
CA PHE A 121 -27.02 25.12 4.48
C PHE A 121 -26.41 24.16 5.50
N ALA A 122 -25.46 23.32 5.06
CA ALA A 122 -24.77 22.39 5.94
C ALA A 122 -23.95 23.14 7.00
N GLU A 123 -23.71 22.46 8.11
CA GLU A 123 -23.02 23.03 9.26
C GLU A 123 -21.56 23.37 8.95
N LYS A 124 -21.11 24.48 9.54
CA LYS A 124 -19.70 24.84 9.67
C LYS A 124 -19.23 24.58 11.09
N MET A 125 -17.96 24.22 11.21
CA MET A 125 -17.35 24.09 12.53
C MET A 125 -17.43 25.44 13.28
N THR A 126 -17.92 25.39 14.50
CA THR A 126 -17.90 26.56 15.38
C THR A 126 -16.52 26.75 16.00
N LEU A 127 -16.22 27.97 16.47
CA LEU A 127 -14.97 28.24 17.21
C LEU A 127 -14.86 27.40 18.49
N GLU A 128 -15.99 27.13 19.16
CA GLU A 128 -16.02 26.25 20.32
C GLU A 128 -15.59 24.83 19.94
N THR A 129 -16.17 24.29 18.85
CA THR A 129 -15.79 22.96 18.34
C THR A 129 -14.32 22.92 17.91
N ALA A 130 -13.84 23.98 17.24
CA ALA A 130 -12.43 24.09 16.84
C ALA A 130 -11.52 24.07 18.08
N GLY A 131 -11.87 24.77 19.14
CA GLY A 131 -11.12 24.74 20.40
C GLY A 131 -11.08 23.35 21.03
N ARG A 132 -12.21 22.61 21.03
CA ARG A 132 -12.24 21.22 21.52
C ARG A 132 -11.40 20.27 20.65
N VAL A 133 -11.40 20.48 19.34
CA VAL A 133 -10.54 19.71 18.40
C VAL A 133 -9.07 19.98 18.69
N ALA A 134 -8.67 21.25 18.86
CA ALA A 134 -7.29 21.61 19.21
C ALA A 134 -6.83 20.92 20.51
N GLN A 135 -7.63 21.00 21.56
CA GLN A 135 -7.34 20.32 22.83
C GLN A 135 -7.26 18.80 22.72
N TRP A 136 -8.08 18.21 21.84
CA TRP A 136 -7.99 16.78 21.57
C TRP A 136 -6.70 16.44 20.85
N ILE A 137 -6.29 17.24 19.85
CA ILE A 137 -5.02 17.07 19.13
C ILE A 137 -3.83 17.14 20.12
N GLU A 138 -3.80 18.15 20.98
CA GLU A 138 -2.76 18.29 22.02
C GLU A 138 -2.65 17.02 22.88
N ARG A 139 -3.78 16.48 23.34
CA ARG A 139 -3.80 15.24 24.12
C ARG A 139 -3.32 14.04 23.32
N GLN A 140 -3.64 13.96 21.99
CA GLN A 140 -3.12 12.88 21.15
C GLN A 140 -1.61 12.98 20.97
N LEU A 141 -1.05 14.18 20.83
CA LEU A 141 0.39 14.40 20.73
C LEU A 141 1.11 13.97 22.01
N GLU A 142 0.56 14.29 23.17
CA GLU A 142 1.11 13.85 24.46
C GLU A 142 1.03 12.32 24.64
N LEU A 143 -0.07 11.70 24.22
CA LEU A 143 -0.30 10.27 24.39
C LEU A 143 0.55 9.41 23.43
N VAL A 144 0.64 9.82 22.16
CA VAL A 144 1.29 9.07 21.08
C VAL A 144 2.76 9.39 20.98
N GLY A 145 3.15 10.65 21.23
CA GLY A 145 4.52 11.14 21.10
C GLY A 145 5.09 11.03 19.68
N PRO A 146 4.35 11.40 18.62
CA PRO A 146 4.81 11.22 17.26
C PRO A 146 5.96 12.17 16.93
N GLU A 147 6.86 11.73 16.05
CA GLU A 147 7.94 12.58 15.50
C GLU A 147 7.40 13.60 14.49
N ARG A 148 6.27 13.26 13.83
CA ARG A 148 5.66 14.11 12.82
C ARG A 148 4.14 14.16 12.97
N LEU A 149 3.59 15.36 12.96
CA LEU A 149 2.15 15.61 12.81
C LEU A 149 1.87 16.12 11.40
N THR A 150 0.91 15.49 10.71
CA THR A 150 0.31 16.02 9.48
C THR A 150 -1.13 16.40 9.80
N LEU A 151 -1.43 17.69 9.75
CA LEU A 151 -2.77 18.22 9.98
C LEU A 151 -3.35 18.70 8.64
N THR A 152 -4.42 18.04 8.22
CA THR A 152 -5.13 18.37 6.98
C THR A 152 -6.48 18.98 7.31
N PHE A 153 -6.78 20.14 6.75
CA PHE A 153 -8.12 20.71 6.80
C PHE A 153 -8.87 20.36 5.52
N PHE A 154 -10.08 19.86 5.70
CA PHE A 154 -10.92 19.41 4.61
C PHE A 154 -12.33 20.01 4.74
N GLY A 155 -12.99 20.22 3.60
CA GLY A 155 -14.38 20.71 3.56
C GLY A 155 -14.68 21.55 2.33
N GLY A 156 -15.89 21.46 1.83
CA GLY A 156 -16.37 22.20 0.68
C GLY A 156 -16.33 21.49 -0.65
#